data_9cb7faa9d23459c6887f49aa49108679
#
_entry.id   9cb7faa9d23459c6887f49aa49108679
#
_cell.length_a   1.000
_cell.length_b   1.000
_cell.length_c   1.000
_cell.angle_alpha   90.00
_cell.angle_beta   90.00
_cell.angle_gamma   90.00
#
_symmetry.space_group_name_H-M   'P 1'
#
loop_
_entity.id
_entity.type
_entity.pdbx_description
1 polymer ?
#
loop_
_entity_poly.entity_id
_entity_poly.type
_entity_poly.pdbx_seq_one_letter_code
_entity_poly.pdbx_strand_id
1 'polypeptide(L)'
;MKHILLAAALTMLAAPVLAADAPGLPITKAPAGAEVYIVSPKDGATVGQSVTVVFGLKGMGVAPAGVKKEGTGHHHLLVDVKDLPAAGQPIPLDDNHLHFGKGQTETILKLSPGTHTLQLEMGDENHIPFDPAVVSKKITIHVK
;
A
#
# COMPACT_ATOMS: atom_id res chain seq x y z
N MET A 1 -34.48 -62.22 -28.02
CA MET A 1 -34.65 -61.32 -26.84
C MET A 1 -33.58 -60.28 -26.91
N LYS A 2 -33.90 -59.04 -27.27
CA LYS A 2 -32.96 -57.94 -27.39
C LYS A 2 -33.09 -57.07 -26.14
N HIS A 3 -32.07 -57.00 -25.27
CA HIS A 3 -32.05 -56.14 -24.13
C HIS A 3 -31.52 -54.75 -24.54
N ILE A 4 -32.39 -53.75 -24.44
CA ILE A 4 -32.06 -52.34 -24.65
C ILE A 4 -31.63 -51.80 -23.28
N LEU A 5 -30.35 -51.44 -23.15
CA LEU A 5 -29.82 -50.73 -22.00
C LEU A 5 -30.03 -49.22 -22.23
N LEU A 6 -30.90 -48.64 -21.38
CA LEU A 6 -31.15 -47.20 -21.37
C LEU A 6 -30.08 -46.54 -20.45
N ALA A 7 -29.11 -45.81 -21.03
CA ALA A 7 -28.14 -45.03 -20.29
C ALA A 7 -28.76 -43.67 -19.94
N ALA A 8 -29.03 -43.43 -18.67
CA ALA A 8 -29.45 -42.12 -18.17
C ALA A 8 -28.23 -41.23 -17.99
N ALA A 9 -28.08 -40.20 -18.82
CA ALA A 9 -27.06 -39.17 -18.67
C ALA A 9 -27.50 -38.16 -17.60
N LEU A 10 -26.85 -38.17 -16.47
CA LEU A 10 -27.02 -37.19 -15.39
C LEU A 10 -26.23 -35.93 -15.72
N THR A 11 -26.87 -34.89 -16.24
CA THR A 11 -26.28 -33.57 -16.48
C THR A 11 -26.21 -32.80 -15.16
N MET A 12 -25.04 -32.71 -14.57
CA MET A 12 -24.76 -31.78 -13.45
C MET A 12 -24.74 -30.36 -13.98
N LEU A 13 -25.74 -29.54 -13.65
CA LEU A 13 -25.69 -28.10 -13.79
C LEU A 13 -24.74 -27.54 -12.70
N ALA A 14 -23.56 -27.09 -13.10
CA ALA A 14 -22.69 -26.29 -12.23
C ALA A 14 -23.30 -24.87 -12.15
N ALA A 15 -23.85 -24.51 -11.01
CA ALA A 15 -24.25 -23.14 -10.72
C ALA A 15 -22.98 -22.25 -10.59
N PRO A 16 -22.96 -21.04 -11.18
CA PRO A 16 -21.85 -20.12 -10.95
C PRO A 16 -21.86 -19.70 -9.50
N VAL A 17 -20.79 -19.99 -8.78
CA VAL A 17 -20.50 -19.41 -7.46
C VAL A 17 -20.14 -17.96 -7.72
N LEU A 18 -21.06 -17.03 -7.46
CA LEU A 18 -20.75 -15.62 -7.37
C LEU A 18 -19.84 -15.48 -6.14
N ALA A 19 -18.56 -15.18 -6.38
CA ALA A 19 -17.66 -14.73 -5.34
C ALA A 19 -18.25 -13.42 -4.78
N ALA A 20 -18.85 -13.48 -3.60
CA ALA A 20 -19.21 -12.27 -2.86
C ALA A 20 -17.89 -11.59 -2.48
N ASP A 21 -17.72 -10.33 -2.89
CA ASP A 21 -16.61 -9.52 -2.41
C ASP A 21 -16.62 -9.53 -0.88
N ALA A 22 -15.54 -10.03 -0.29
CA ALA A 22 -15.38 -9.99 1.16
C ALA A 22 -15.48 -8.52 1.60
N PRO A 23 -16.28 -8.19 2.62
CA PRO A 23 -16.32 -6.81 3.12
C PRO A 23 -14.91 -6.37 3.50
N GLY A 24 -14.48 -5.21 2.99
CA GLY A 24 -13.20 -4.61 3.34
C GLY A 24 -13.09 -4.41 4.85
N LEU A 25 -11.85 -4.33 5.35
CA LEU A 25 -11.60 -4.00 6.75
C LEU A 25 -12.11 -2.57 7.06
N PRO A 26 -12.49 -2.28 8.32
CA PRO A 26 -12.89 -0.93 8.70
C PRO A 26 -11.81 0.09 8.33
N ILE A 27 -12.20 1.19 7.72
CA ILE A 27 -11.28 2.26 7.32
C ILE A 27 -11.20 3.28 8.46
N THR A 28 -9.98 3.59 8.88
CA THR A 28 -9.71 4.61 9.92
C THR A 28 -9.78 6.01 9.31
N LYS A 29 -10.49 6.92 9.96
CA LYS A 29 -10.54 8.32 9.52
C LYS A 29 -9.21 9.02 9.78
N ALA A 30 -8.73 9.76 8.77
CA ALA A 30 -7.55 10.60 8.93
C ALA A 30 -7.81 11.74 9.91
N PRO A 31 -6.87 12.07 10.81
CA PRO A 31 -6.95 13.26 11.62
C PRO A 31 -7.01 14.53 10.75
N ALA A 32 -7.75 15.53 11.20
CA ALA A 32 -7.82 16.81 10.50
C ALA A 32 -6.41 17.45 10.39
N GLY A 33 -6.04 17.86 9.18
CA GLY A 33 -4.73 18.45 8.93
C GLY A 33 -3.55 17.45 8.89
N ALA A 34 -3.83 16.15 8.88
CA ALA A 34 -2.81 15.13 8.67
C ALA A 34 -2.16 15.29 7.29
N GLU A 35 -0.84 15.36 7.26
CA GLU A 35 -0.06 15.48 6.02
C GLU A 35 1.25 14.75 6.15
N VAL A 36 1.53 13.85 5.20
CA VAL A 36 2.81 13.16 5.05
C VAL A 36 3.57 13.75 3.85
N TYR A 37 4.88 13.86 3.94
CA TYR A 37 5.70 14.44 2.87
C TYR A 37 7.13 13.88 2.90
N ILE A 38 7.80 13.91 1.76
CA ILE A 38 9.22 13.55 1.67
C ILE A 38 10.06 14.79 1.97
N VAL A 39 10.86 14.74 3.04
CA VAL A 39 11.78 15.80 3.42
C VAL A 39 12.99 15.80 2.48
N SER A 40 13.54 14.62 2.21
CA SER A 40 14.67 14.38 1.31
C SER A 40 14.51 13.01 0.66
N PRO A 41 14.90 12.84 -0.62
CA PRO A 41 15.37 13.85 -1.56
C PRO A 41 14.26 14.81 -2.02
N LYS A 42 14.63 15.89 -2.73
CA LYS A 42 13.66 16.81 -3.36
C LYS A 42 13.23 16.28 -4.71
N ASP A 43 12.06 16.70 -5.16
CA ASP A 43 11.57 16.41 -6.50
C ASP A 43 12.56 16.91 -7.57
N GLY A 44 12.84 16.06 -8.57
CA GLY A 44 13.83 16.31 -9.61
C GLY A 44 15.30 16.13 -9.19
N ALA A 45 15.56 15.69 -7.96
CA ALA A 45 16.94 15.52 -7.48
C ALA A 45 17.69 14.44 -8.26
N THR A 46 18.99 14.68 -8.50
CA THR A 46 19.94 13.66 -8.96
C THR A 46 20.69 13.10 -7.74
N VAL A 47 20.66 11.78 -7.57
CA VAL A 47 21.19 11.09 -6.39
C VAL A 47 22.07 9.90 -6.79
N GLY A 48 22.84 9.38 -5.84
CA GLY A 48 23.55 8.12 -6.02
C GLY A 48 22.64 6.91 -5.81
N GLN A 49 23.14 5.70 -6.13
CA GLN A 49 22.40 4.45 -6.00
C GLN A 49 22.00 4.10 -4.56
N SER A 50 22.65 4.70 -3.58
CA SER A 50 22.30 4.63 -2.15
C SER A 50 21.75 6.01 -1.76
N VAL A 51 20.44 6.12 -1.60
CA VAL A 51 19.76 7.38 -1.30
C VAL A 51 19.06 7.32 0.05
N THR A 52 19.35 8.28 0.93
CA THR A 52 18.61 8.43 2.19
C THR A 52 17.29 9.15 1.91
N VAL A 53 16.19 8.49 2.25
CA VAL A 53 14.84 9.08 2.15
C VAL A 53 14.35 9.39 3.56
N VAL A 54 14.09 10.66 3.84
CA VAL A 54 13.61 11.16 5.13
C VAL A 54 12.14 11.52 5.02
N PHE A 55 11.34 10.99 5.95
CA PHE A 55 9.89 11.14 5.98
C PHE A 55 9.49 12.29 6.90
N GLY A 56 8.56 13.11 6.48
CA GLY A 56 7.94 14.14 7.29
C GLY A 56 6.46 13.84 7.52
N LEU A 57 5.98 14.15 8.73
CA LEU A 57 4.59 13.97 9.12
C LEU A 57 4.16 15.13 10.02
N LYS A 58 2.96 15.65 9.80
CA LYS A 58 2.31 16.63 10.69
C LYS A 58 0.83 16.33 10.84
N GLY A 59 0.22 16.83 11.89
CA GLY A 59 -1.21 16.65 12.17
C GLY A 59 -1.59 15.25 12.66
N MET A 60 -0.64 14.31 12.75
CA MET A 60 -0.81 12.99 13.35
C MET A 60 0.52 12.46 13.87
N GLY A 61 0.49 11.39 14.64
CA GLY A 61 1.68 10.74 15.20
C GLY A 61 2.09 9.49 14.46
N VAL A 62 3.34 9.07 14.67
CA VAL A 62 3.84 7.76 14.22
C VAL A 62 3.65 6.75 15.36
N ALA A 63 3.09 5.58 15.02
CA ALA A 63 3.03 4.43 15.93
C ALA A 63 3.48 3.17 15.16
N PRO A 64 4.05 2.17 15.87
CA PRO A 64 4.34 0.88 15.24
C PRO A 64 3.09 0.21 14.68
N ALA A 65 3.26 -0.62 13.63
CA ALA A 65 2.19 -1.48 13.13
C ALA A 65 1.62 -2.37 14.25
N GLY A 66 0.31 -2.60 14.23
CA GLY A 66 -0.40 -3.37 15.27
C GLY A 66 -0.70 -2.57 16.54
N VAL A 67 -0.19 -1.33 16.69
CA VAL A 67 -0.51 -0.45 17.82
C VAL A 67 -1.70 0.41 17.46
N LYS A 68 -2.85 0.10 18.08
CA LYS A 68 -4.07 0.89 17.92
C LYS A 68 -4.03 2.09 18.85
N LYS A 69 -3.78 3.27 18.26
CA LYS A 69 -3.86 4.56 18.95
C LYS A 69 -4.46 5.60 18.01
N GLU A 70 -5.51 6.26 18.48
CA GLU A 70 -6.15 7.31 17.70
C GLU A 70 -5.17 8.40 17.26
N GLY A 71 -5.31 8.86 16.03
CA GLY A 71 -4.45 9.89 15.45
C GLY A 71 -3.02 9.45 15.14
N THR A 72 -2.77 8.15 15.03
CA THR A 72 -1.44 7.63 14.70
C THR A 72 -1.49 6.59 13.59
N GLY A 73 -0.37 6.42 12.91
CA GLY A 73 -0.15 5.42 11.87
C GLY A 73 1.33 5.19 11.61
N HIS A 74 1.65 4.42 10.60
CA HIS A 74 3.04 4.18 10.21
C HIS A 74 3.24 4.39 8.70
N HIS A 75 4.49 4.66 8.33
CA HIS A 75 4.85 4.99 6.96
C HIS A 75 4.95 3.76 6.07
N HIS A 76 4.47 3.91 4.85
CA HIS A 76 4.80 3.07 3.70
C HIS A 76 5.45 3.96 2.64
N LEU A 77 6.48 3.45 1.96
CA LEU A 77 7.14 4.14 0.85
C LEU A 77 6.89 3.35 -0.44
N LEU A 78 6.23 4.01 -1.37
CA LEU A 78 5.90 3.48 -2.68
C LEU A 78 7.01 3.89 -3.66
N VAL A 79 7.69 2.90 -4.24
CA VAL A 79 8.79 3.08 -5.20
C VAL A 79 8.31 2.60 -6.57
N ASP A 80 8.27 3.49 -7.55
CA ASP A 80 7.82 3.19 -8.93
C ASP A 80 6.39 2.63 -9.03
N VAL A 81 5.56 2.94 -8.04
CA VAL A 81 4.15 2.56 -8.03
C VAL A 81 3.33 3.57 -8.82
N LYS A 82 2.54 3.08 -9.78
CA LYS A 82 1.70 3.92 -10.63
C LYS A 82 0.45 4.40 -9.89
N ASP A 83 -0.30 3.46 -9.34
CA ASP A 83 -1.60 3.71 -8.71
C ASP A 83 -1.53 3.42 -7.21
N LEU A 84 -2.23 4.21 -6.42
CA LEU A 84 -2.30 4.00 -4.97
C LEU A 84 -3.01 2.69 -4.63
N PRO A 85 -2.68 2.06 -3.49
CA PRO A 85 -3.43 0.94 -2.94
C PRO A 85 -4.93 1.26 -2.82
N ALA A 86 -5.76 0.25 -3.00
CA ALA A 86 -7.21 0.41 -2.93
C ALA A 86 -7.67 0.72 -1.50
N ALA A 87 -8.63 1.63 -1.37
CA ALA A 87 -9.26 1.94 -0.08
C ALA A 87 -9.87 0.69 0.56
N GLY A 88 -9.70 0.54 1.88
CA GLY A 88 -10.22 -0.60 2.65
C GLY A 88 -9.49 -1.93 2.41
N GLN A 89 -8.39 -1.91 1.66
CA GLN A 89 -7.50 -3.04 1.48
C GLN A 89 -6.15 -2.74 2.11
N PRO A 90 -5.46 -3.73 2.69
CA PRO A 90 -4.11 -3.53 3.21
C PRO A 90 -3.15 -3.06 2.10
N ILE A 91 -2.31 -2.09 2.44
CA ILE A 91 -1.20 -1.68 1.57
C ILE A 91 -0.33 -2.92 1.31
N PRO A 92 -0.03 -3.26 0.04
CA PRO A 92 0.80 -4.41 -0.27
C PRO A 92 2.17 -4.37 0.42
N LEU A 93 2.77 -5.55 0.63
CA LEU A 93 4.13 -5.71 1.12
C LEU A 93 4.93 -6.43 0.03
N ASP A 94 5.65 -5.66 -0.76
CA ASP A 94 6.47 -6.13 -1.87
C ASP A 94 7.66 -5.19 -2.10
N ASP A 95 8.45 -5.45 -3.14
CA ASP A 95 9.65 -4.67 -3.45
C ASP A 95 9.36 -3.19 -3.80
N ASN A 96 8.11 -2.87 -4.16
CA ASN A 96 7.67 -1.52 -4.53
C ASN A 96 6.87 -0.82 -3.41
N HIS A 97 6.39 -1.57 -2.41
CA HIS A 97 5.63 -1.06 -1.26
C HIS A 97 6.40 -1.38 0.04
N LEU A 98 7.31 -0.50 0.40
CA LEU A 98 8.19 -0.69 1.56
C LEU A 98 7.49 -0.30 2.85
N HIS A 99 7.54 -1.18 3.85
CA HIS A 99 6.82 -1.06 5.12
C HIS A 99 7.75 -0.64 6.26
N PHE A 100 7.34 0.37 7.03
CA PHE A 100 8.09 0.92 8.15
C PHE A 100 7.33 0.76 9.48
N GLY A 101 6.98 -0.49 9.77
CA GLY A 101 6.10 -0.87 10.89
C GLY A 101 6.73 -0.81 12.29
N LYS A 102 7.98 -0.37 12.42
CA LYS A 102 8.62 -0.15 13.73
C LYS A 102 8.64 1.33 14.15
N GLY A 103 7.97 2.20 13.39
CA GLY A 103 7.95 3.63 13.64
C GLY A 103 9.13 4.39 13.04
N GLN A 104 9.81 3.80 12.04
CA GLN A 104 10.90 4.47 11.34
C GLN A 104 10.39 5.69 10.58
N THR A 105 11.22 6.73 10.52
CA THR A 105 10.96 8.00 9.83
C THR A 105 11.98 8.30 8.73
N GLU A 106 12.84 7.34 8.43
CA GLU A 106 13.81 7.42 7.35
C GLU A 106 14.26 6.02 6.90
N THR A 107 14.83 5.94 5.73
CA THR A 107 15.44 4.72 5.20
C THR A 107 16.56 5.04 4.23
N ILE A 108 17.42 4.05 3.96
CA ILE A 108 18.37 4.09 2.86
C ILE A 108 17.88 3.13 1.77
N LEU A 109 17.52 3.68 0.62
CA LEU A 109 17.17 2.91 -0.56
C LEU A 109 18.41 2.59 -1.39
N LYS A 110 18.44 1.39 -1.95
CA LYS A 110 19.36 1.03 -3.02
C LYS A 110 18.57 0.91 -4.31
N LEU A 111 18.85 1.79 -5.26
CA LEU A 111 18.15 1.86 -6.54
C LEU A 111 19.13 1.71 -7.69
N SER A 112 18.69 1.08 -8.78
CA SER A 112 19.46 1.03 -10.03
C SER A 112 19.57 2.42 -10.67
N PRO A 113 20.58 2.68 -11.51
CA PRO A 113 20.62 3.89 -12.30
C PRO A 113 19.36 4.04 -13.16
N GLY A 114 18.81 5.25 -13.22
CA GLY A 114 17.60 5.55 -13.96
C GLY A 114 16.68 6.55 -13.26
N THR A 115 15.49 6.69 -13.78
CA THR A 115 14.44 7.56 -13.21
C THR A 115 13.52 6.73 -12.34
N HIS A 116 13.31 7.17 -11.11
CA HIS A 116 12.43 6.52 -10.14
C HIS A 116 11.42 7.50 -9.56
N THR A 117 10.28 6.99 -9.15
CA THR A 117 9.29 7.77 -8.40
C THR A 117 9.21 7.30 -6.96
N LEU A 118 9.03 8.25 -6.04
CA LEU A 118 8.84 7.99 -4.61
C LEU A 118 7.57 8.67 -4.13
N GLN A 119 6.81 7.98 -3.29
CA GLN A 119 5.62 8.52 -2.66
C GLN A 119 5.41 7.89 -1.29
N LEU A 120 5.01 8.66 -0.29
CA LEU A 120 4.66 8.15 1.04
C LEU A 120 3.16 7.98 1.18
N GLU A 121 2.75 6.94 1.87
CA GLU A 121 1.38 6.70 2.31
C GLU A 121 1.37 6.22 3.76
N MET A 122 0.41 6.72 4.55
CA MET A 122 0.23 6.27 5.92
C MET A 122 -0.77 5.13 5.99
N GLY A 123 -0.39 4.07 6.70
CA GLY A 123 -1.27 2.97 7.07
C GLY A 123 -1.66 3.02 8.55
N ASP A 124 -2.86 2.58 8.89
CA ASP A 124 -3.29 2.37 10.26
C ASP A 124 -2.65 1.10 10.87
N GLU A 125 -3.06 0.71 12.08
CA GLU A 125 -2.53 -0.46 12.77
C GLU A 125 -2.64 -1.79 11.98
N ASN A 126 -3.56 -1.85 11.02
CA ASN A 126 -3.83 -3.00 10.15
C ASN A 126 -3.27 -2.81 8.72
N HIS A 127 -2.43 -1.80 8.49
CA HIS A 127 -1.90 -1.44 7.16
C HIS A 127 -2.96 -0.93 6.17
N ILE A 128 -4.13 -0.51 6.66
CA ILE A 128 -5.19 0.04 5.81
C ILE A 128 -4.93 1.54 5.61
N PRO A 129 -5.00 2.06 4.37
CA PRO A 129 -4.95 3.50 4.12
C PRO A 129 -6.05 4.24 4.88
N PHE A 130 -5.75 5.44 5.38
CA PHE A 130 -6.74 6.30 6.03
C PHE A 130 -7.78 6.84 5.03
N ASP A 131 -8.89 7.36 5.54
CA ASP A 131 -9.90 8.08 4.77
C ASP A 131 -10.10 9.51 5.33
N PRO A 132 -9.83 10.56 4.55
CA PRO A 132 -9.15 10.52 3.24
C PRO A 132 -7.71 10.00 3.36
N ALA A 133 -7.17 9.44 2.27
CA ALA A 133 -5.83 8.90 2.25
C ALA A 133 -4.80 9.97 2.65
N VAL A 134 -3.93 9.65 3.61
CA VAL A 134 -2.80 10.50 4.01
C VAL A 134 -1.60 10.11 3.15
N VAL A 135 -1.45 10.79 2.04
CA VAL A 135 -0.47 10.46 1.00
C VAL A 135 0.32 11.71 0.58
N SER A 136 1.61 11.55 0.32
CA SER A 136 2.48 12.63 -0.12
C SER A 136 2.29 12.95 -1.62
N LYS A 137 2.86 14.07 -2.04
CA LYS A 137 3.17 14.25 -3.47
C LYS A 137 4.08 13.12 -3.92
N LYS A 138 3.84 12.61 -5.14
CA LYS A 138 4.78 11.74 -5.85
C LYS A 138 5.92 12.60 -6.37
N ILE A 139 7.14 12.26 -6.00
CA ILE A 139 8.35 12.93 -6.50
C ILE A 139 9.07 12.03 -7.49
N THR A 140 9.85 12.65 -8.37
CA THR A 140 10.73 11.96 -9.33
C THR A 140 12.17 12.23 -8.96
N ILE A 141 13.01 11.20 -8.97
CA ILE A 141 14.45 11.30 -8.75
C ILE A 141 15.22 10.64 -9.89
N HIS A 142 16.45 11.07 -10.10
CA HIS A 142 17.35 10.56 -11.13
C HIS A 142 18.58 9.92 -10.46
N VAL A 143 18.70 8.60 -10.56
CA VAL A 143 19.79 7.82 -9.95
C VAL A 143 20.93 7.66 -10.97
N LYS A 144 22.18 7.95 -10.51
CA LYS A 144 23.43 7.80 -11.31
C LYS A 144 24.14 6.50 -10.98
#